data_e67daac3f30db96e4e074e2d7b6e0ebc
#
_entry.id   e67daac3f30db96e4e074e2d7b6e0ebc
#
_cell.length_a   1.000
_cell.length_b   1.000
_cell.length_c   1.000
_cell.angle_alpha   90.00
_cell.angle_beta   90.00
_cell.angle_gamma   90.00
#
_symmetry.space_group_name_H-M   'P 1'
#
loop_
_entity.id
_entity.type
_entity.pdbx_description
1 polymer ?
#
loop_
_entity_poly.entity_id
_entity_poly.type
_entity_poly.pdbx_seq_one_letter_code
_entity_poly.pdbx_strand_id
1 'polypeptide(L)'
;ILFTLQNGWYTHALQSPETPPSAAMIWLITLGLLTVAVLAGIGIGKVFSEKHAKKAFVFTGRMRRLMVMLALVLAALGWLFQRTVVVWNLLFLWPLFLPLVVALAGLLAWPIEKAISELYFRDARRKLLSIPGLIRIGIAGSYGKTSVKHILGTILSEKYTTLITPASFNTPMGVTRTIREKLTPSYQVFVGEMGARHVGDIKEICDMVHPDHGVIT
;
A
#
# COMPACT_ATOMS: atom_id res chain seq x y z
N ILE A 1 -14.90 62.87 -36.07
CA ILE A 1 -14.38 61.78 -36.95
C ILE A 1 -13.20 61.05 -36.29
N LEU A 2 -12.32 61.74 -35.55
CA LEU A 2 -11.18 61.07 -34.85
C LEU A 2 -11.61 60.23 -33.64
N PHE A 3 -12.73 60.53 -32.98
CA PHE A 3 -13.22 59.80 -31.81
C PHE A 3 -13.90 58.46 -32.16
N THR A 4 -14.41 58.31 -33.39
CA THR A 4 -15.09 57.10 -33.84
C THR A 4 -14.11 56.02 -34.33
N LEU A 5 -12.89 56.41 -34.77
CA LEU A 5 -11.89 55.45 -35.19
C LEU A 5 -11.15 54.76 -34.03
N GLN A 6 -11.06 55.43 -32.89
CA GLN A 6 -10.36 54.87 -31.72
C GLN A 6 -11.15 53.78 -31.02
N ASN A 7 -12.47 53.82 -31.05
CA ASN A 7 -13.33 52.82 -30.45
C ASN A 7 -13.47 51.52 -31.28
N GLY A 8 -13.24 51.61 -32.61
CA GLY A 8 -13.32 50.45 -33.49
C GLY A 8 -12.19 49.44 -33.30
N TRP A 9 -11.01 49.92 -32.94
CA TRP A 9 -9.85 49.05 -32.71
C TRP A 9 -9.94 48.30 -31.34
N TYR A 10 -10.49 48.94 -30.31
CA TYR A 10 -10.66 48.32 -29.00
C TYR A 10 -11.75 47.27 -29.01
N THR A 11 -12.81 47.43 -29.76
CA THR A 11 -13.86 46.42 -29.87
C THR A 11 -13.44 45.20 -30.67
N HIS A 12 -12.56 45.35 -31.69
CA HIS A 12 -12.01 44.22 -32.44
C HIS A 12 -10.93 43.45 -31.66
N ALA A 13 -10.16 44.13 -30.81
CA ALA A 13 -9.17 43.44 -29.95
C ALA A 13 -9.82 42.63 -28.79
N LEU A 14 -11.05 43.01 -28.38
CA LEU A 14 -11.81 42.31 -27.36
C LEU A 14 -12.73 41.21 -27.94
N GLN A 15 -12.81 41.08 -29.27
CA GLN A 15 -13.71 40.16 -29.98
C GLN A 15 -13.01 39.05 -30.76
N SER A 16 -11.74 38.81 -30.54
CA SER A 16 -11.21 37.50 -30.87
C SER A 16 -11.66 36.52 -29.77
N PRO A 17 -12.68 35.70 -29.99
CA PRO A 17 -12.95 34.62 -29.07
C PRO A 17 -11.79 33.65 -29.28
N GLU A 18 -10.73 33.75 -28.45
CA GLU A 18 -9.90 32.59 -28.23
C GLU A 18 -10.84 31.53 -27.74
N THR A 19 -11.31 30.70 -28.66
CA THR A 19 -12.13 29.54 -28.29
C THR A 19 -11.33 28.79 -27.25
N PRO A 20 -11.83 28.66 -26.01
CA PRO A 20 -11.10 27.94 -24.96
C PRO A 20 -10.77 26.58 -25.54
N PRO A 21 -9.58 26.05 -25.31
CA PRO A 21 -9.17 24.75 -25.83
C PRO A 21 -10.28 23.77 -25.51
N SER A 22 -10.71 22.99 -26.50
CA SER A 22 -11.83 22.05 -26.32
C SER A 22 -11.55 21.16 -25.11
N ALA A 23 -12.56 20.83 -24.34
CA ALA A 23 -12.41 19.96 -23.16
C ALA A 23 -11.59 18.70 -23.49
N ALA A 24 -11.73 18.15 -24.71
CA ALA A 24 -10.94 17.03 -25.20
C ALA A 24 -9.44 17.33 -25.28
N MET A 25 -9.05 18.52 -25.73
CA MET A 25 -7.63 18.93 -25.84
C MET A 25 -7.01 19.07 -24.44
N ILE A 26 -7.78 19.55 -23.47
CA ILE A 26 -7.37 19.65 -22.06
C ILE A 26 -7.14 18.26 -21.48
N TRP A 27 -8.06 17.33 -21.71
CA TRP A 27 -7.92 15.93 -21.25
C TRP A 27 -6.71 15.24 -21.89
N LEU A 28 -6.43 15.50 -23.16
CA LEU A 28 -5.25 14.93 -23.83
C LEU A 28 -3.94 15.48 -23.25
N ILE A 29 -3.88 16.78 -22.95
CA ILE A 29 -2.70 17.40 -22.35
C ILE A 29 -2.48 16.89 -20.92
N THR A 30 -3.54 16.84 -20.11
CA THR A 30 -3.44 16.34 -18.72
C THR A 30 -3.08 14.86 -18.66
N LEU A 31 -3.65 14.03 -19.53
CA LEU A 31 -3.30 12.62 -19.65
C LEU A 31 -1.86 12.44 -20.13
N GLY A 32 -1.42 13.27 -21.10
CA GLY A 32 -0.03 13.29 -21.57
C GLY A 32 0.96 13.66 -20.48
N LEU A 33 0.69 14.70 -19.70
CA LEU A 33 1.53 15.11 -18.56
C LEU A 33 1.56 14.05 -17.45
N LEU A 34 0.42 13.42 -17.17
CA LEU A 34 0.33 12.34 -16.19
C LEU A 34 1.16 11.12 -16.62
N THR A 35 1.06 10.73 -17.89
CA THR A 35 1.87 9.63 -18.44
C THR A 35 3.35 9.92 -18.39
N VAL A 36 3.77 11.12 -18.75
CA VAL A 36 5.18 11.57 -18.65
C VAL A 36 5.66 11.55 -17.21
N ALA A 37 4.86 12.06 -16.26
CA ALA A 37 5.20 12.06 -14.84
C ALA A 37 5.34 10.63 -14.28
N VAL A 38 4.44 9.71 -14.65
CA VAL A 38 4.50 8.30 -14.27
C VAL A 38 5.72 7.61 -14.88
N LEU A 39 5.99 7.82 -16.15
CA LEU A 39 7.17 7.25 -16.83
C LEU A 39 8.48 7.80 -16.26
N ALA A 40 8.55 9.11 -15.98
CA ALA A 40 9.69 9.73 -15.32
C ALA A 40 9.88 9.18 -13.90
N GLY A 41 8.80 9.01 -13.13
CA GLY A 41 8.85 8.39 -11.80
C GLY A 41 9.35 6.94 -11.84
N ILE A 42 8.92 6.15 -12.81
CA ILE A 42 9.41 4.78 -13.04
C ILE A 42 10.90 4.79 -13.46
N GLY A 43 11.29 5.70 -14.35
CA GLY A 43 12.69 5.85 -14.80
C GLY A 43 13.62 6.24 -13.66
N ILE A 44 13.26 7.26 -12.89
CA ILE A 44 14.00 7.72 -11.71
C ILE A 44 14.03 6.59 -10.66
N GLY A 45 12.91 5.92 -10.42
CA GLY A 45 12.84 4.80 -9.48
C GLY A 45 13.76 3.65 -9.87
N LYS A 46 13.90 3.31 -11.15
CA LYS A 46 14.86 2.30 -11.63
C LYS A 46 16.31 2.74 -11.39
N VAL A 47 16.68 3.97 -11.77
CA VAL A 47 18.05 4.49 -11.61
C VAL A 47 18.48 4.52 -10.14
N PHE A 48 17.58 4.91 -9.22
CA PHE A 48 17.87 4.92 -7.79
C PHE A 48 17.81 3.53 -7.14
N SER A 49 16.97 2.62 -7.65
CA SER A 49 16.80 1.27 -7.10
C SER A 49 18.01 0.37 -7.37
N GLU A 50 18.61 0.45 -8.55
CA GLU A 50 19.71 -0.46 -8.94
C GLU A 50 21.00 -0.24 -8.14
N LYS A 51 21.25 0.97 -7.63
CA LYS A 51 22.52 1.30 -6.95
C LYS A 51 22.50 1.13 -5.43
N HIS A 52 21.35 1.16 -4.76
CA HIS A 52 21.28 1.23 -3.28
C HIS A 52 20.20 0.35 -2.62
N ALA A 53 19.36 -0.34 -3.37
CA ALA A 53 18.31 -1.15 -2.80
C ALA A 53 18.79 -2.56 -2.46
N LYS A 54 18.79 -2.91 -1.17
CA LYS A 54 19.02 -4.28 -0.68
C LYS A 54 17.98 -5.30 -1.20
N LYS A 55 16.88 -4.87 -1.80
CA LYS A 55 15.83 -5.71 -2.37
C LYS A 55 15.28 -5.07 -3.64
N ALA A 56 15.03 -5.89 -4.68
CA ALA A 56 14.39 -5.44 -5.90
C ALA A 56 13.01 -4.82 -5.62
N PHE A 57 12.66 -3.78 -6.39
CA PHE A 57 11.35 -3.15 -6.31
C PHE A 57 10.28 -4.11 -6.82
N VAL A 58 9.33 -4.48 -5.96
CA VAL A 58 8.23 -5.41 -6.31
C VAL A 58 6.90 -4.66 -6.25
N PHE A 59 6.15 -4.70 -7.33
CA PHE A 59 4.79 -4.16 -7.41
C PHE A 59 3.83 -5.01 -6.59
N THR A 60 3.62 -4.65 -5.34
CA THR A 60 2.72 -5.37 -4.43
C THR A 60 1.24 -5.08 -4.75
N GLY A 61 0.34 -6.00 -4.39
CA GLY A 61 -1.10 -5.79 -4.51
C GLY A 61 -1.59 -4.53 -3.78
N ARG A 62 -0.98 -4.20 -2.64
CA ARG A 62 -1.26 -2.97 -1.88
C ARG A 62 -0.91 -1.71 -2.68
N MET A 63 0.24 -1.71 -3.33
CA MET A 63 0.67 -0.59 -4.16
C MET A 63 -0.25 -0.39 -5.37
N ARG A 64 -0.71 -1.49 -6.00
CA ARG A 64 -1.69 -1.44 -7.10
C ARG A 64 -2.99 -0.76 -6.66
N ARG A 65 -3.54 -1.16 -5.49
CA ARG A 65 -4.77 -0.56 -4.96
C ARG A 65 -4.61 0.92 -4.66
N LEU A 66 -3.48 1.32 -4.06
CA LEU A 66 -3.19 2.73 -3.80
C LEU A 66 -3.12 3.54 -5.10
N MET A 67 -2.48 3.01 -6.15
CA MET A 67 -2.42 3.68 -7.45
C MET A 67 -3.80 3.81 -8.10
N VAL A 68 -4.65 2.79 -7.99
CA VAL A 68 -6.04 2.87 -8.48
C VAL A 68 -6.81 3.95 -7.72
N MET A 69 -6.70 4.00 -6.39
CA MET A 69 -7.36 5.04 -5.58
C MET A 69 -6.84 6.43 -5.93
N LEU A 70 -5.53 6.58 -6.13
CA LEU A 70 -4.94 7.84 -6.56
C LEU A 70 -5.48 8.28 -7.93
N ALA A 71 -5.57 7.36 -8.89
CA ALA A 71 -6.14 7.64 -10.22
C ALA A 71 -7.61 8.06 -10.13
N LEU A 72 -8.42 7.40 -9.29
CA LEU A 72 -9.82 7.75 -9.07
C LEU A 72 -9.97 9.14 -8.43
N VAL A 73 -9.16 9.47 -7.44
CA VAL A 73 -9.16 10.79 -6.80
C VAL A 73 -8.77 11.88 -7.80
N LEU A 74 -7.72 11.65 -8.60
CA LEU A 74 -7.29 12.59 -9.65
C LEU A 74 -8.38 12.77 -10.72
N ALA A 75 -9.03 11.69 -11.14
CA ALA A 75 -10.13 11.74 -12.11
C ALA A 75 -11.33 12.52 -11.55
N ALA A 76 -11.70 12.28 -10.29
CA ALA A 76 -12.79 13.00 -9.61
C ALA A 76 -12.48 14.49 -9.47
N LEU A 77 -11.25 14.85 -9.07
CA LEU A 77 -10.81 16.24 -8.99
C LEU A 77 -10.80 16.88 -10.38
N GLY A 78 -10.29 16.21 -11.42
CA GLY A 78 -10.31 16.69 -12.79
C GLY A 78 -11.72 16.94 -13.29
N TRP A 79 -12.66 16.05 -13.01
CA TRP A 79 -14.08 16.22 -13.35
C TRP A 79 -14.74 17.38 -12.60
N LEU A 80 -14.46 17.53 -11.30
CA LEU A 80 -15.00 18.60 -10.50
C LEU A 80 -14.52 19.98 -10.96
N PHE A 81 -13.24 20.06 -11.31
CA PHE A 81 -12.58 21.31 -11.66
C PHE A 81 -12.66 21.70 -13.14
N GLN A 82 -13.11 20.81 -14.03
CA GLN A 82 -13.18 21.12 -15.48
C GLN A 82 -14.05 22.32 -15.85
N ARG A 83 -14.95 22.77 -14.96
CA ARG A 83 -15.87 23.90 -15.19
C ARG A 83 -15.37 25.24 -14.68
N THR A 84 -14.22 25.31 -14.03
CA THR A 84 -13.71 26.56 -13.43
C THR A 84 -12.42 27.00 -14.12
N VAL A 85 -12.48 28.18 -14.78
CA VAL A 85 -11.34 28.82 -15.46
C VAL A 85 -10.18 29.10 -14.47
N VAL A 86 -10.49 29.30 -13.21
CA VAL A 86 -9.52 29.54 -12.12
C VAL A 86 -8.53 28.40 -11.96
N VAL A 87 -8.91 27.18 -12.29
CA VAL A 87 -8.06 25.98 -12.14
C VAL A 87 -6.89 25.99 -13.09
N TRP A 88 -7.02 26.60 -14.27
CA TRP A 88 -5.92 26.70 -15.23
C TRP A 88 -4.74 27.52 -14.69
N ASN A 89 -5.02 28.57 -13.96
CA ASN A 89 -4.00 29.38 -13.30
C ASN A 89 -3.40 28.69 -12.08
N LEU A 90 -4.10 27.72 -11.49
CA LEU A 90 -3.64 26.93 -10.34
C LEU A 90 -2.83 25.69 -10.75
N LEU A 91 -2.76 25.35 -12.05
CA LEU A 91 -1.93 24.24 -12.53
C LEU A 91 -0.44 24.39 -12.14
N PHE A 92 0.03 25.63 -11.99
CA PHE A 92 1.38 25.91 -11.48
C PHE A 92 1.59 25.49 -10.03
N LEU A 93 0.53 25.49 -9.22
CA LEU A 93 0.55 25.08 -7.81
C LEU A 93 0.23 23.59 -7.61
N TRP A 94 -0.10 22.86 -8.69
CA TRP A 94 -0.45 21.45 -8.64
C TRP A 94 0.60 20.55 -7.95
N PRO A 95 1.93 20.73 -8.18
CA PRO A 95 2.94 19.96 -7.46
C PRO A 95 2.89 20.16 -5.95
N LEU A 96 2.44 21.33 -5.47
CA LEU A 96 2.31 21.63 -4.04
C LEU A 96 1.14 20.84 -3.40
N PHE A 97 0.08 20.58 -4.17
CA PHE A 97 -1.10 19.83 -3.69
C PHE A 97 -0.95 18.32 -3.85
N LEU A 98 0.03 17.84 -4.63
CA LEU A 98 0.25 16.41 -4.87
C LEU A 98 0.42 15.59 -3.58
N PRO A 99 1.21 16.00 -2.58
CA PRO A 99 1.31 15.28 -1.31
C PRO A 99 -0.05 15.14 -0.60
N LEU A 100 -0.88 16.17 -0.67
CA LEU A 100 -2.21 16.18 -0.05
C LEU A 100 -3.17 15.23 -0.77
N VAL A 101 -3.11 15.17 -2.10
CA VAL A 101 -3.89 14.23 -2.92
C VAL A 101 -3.46 12.79 -2.63
N VAL A 102 -2.15 12.53 -2.48
CA VAL A 102 -1.63 11.20 -2.11
C VAL A 102 -2.08 10.83 -0.70
N ALA A 103 -2.04 11.76 0.25
CA ALA A 103 -2.54 11.53 1.61
C ALA A 103 -4.04 11.22 1.63
N LEU A 104 -4.84 11.94 0.85
CA LEU A 104 -6.27 11.68 0.70
C LEU A 104 -6.54 10.30 0.08
N ALA A 105 -5.82 9.95 -0.98
CA ALA A 105 -5.92 8.62 -1.58
C ALA A 105 -5.54 7.51 -0.59
N GLY A 106 -4.51 7.72 0.23
CA GLY A 106 -4.10 6.81 1.30
C GLY A 106 -5.18 6.67 2.39
N LEU A 107 -5.79 7.78 2.80
CA LEU A 107 -6.87 7.79 3.77
C LEU A 107 -8.10 7.00 3.27
N LEU A 108 -8.48 7.20 2.01
CA LEU A 108 -9.57 6.47 1.38
C LEU A 108 -9.26 4.99 1.16
N ALA A 109 -7.99 4.64 0.90
CA ALA A 109 -7.56 3.26 0.76
C ALA A 109 -7.46 2.52 2.11
N TRP A 110 -7.24 3.25 3.22
CA TRP A 110 -7.01 2.67 4.55
C TRP A 110 -8.12 1.71 5.02
N PRO A 111 -9.43 2.03 4.95
CA PRO A 111 -10.49 1.10 5.38
C PRO A 111 -10.50 -0.18 4.53
N ILE A 112 -10.21 -0.08 3.24
CA ILE A 112 -10.13 -1.24 2.33
C ILE A 112 -8.96 -2.14 2.72
N GLU A 113 -7.78 -1.56 2.98
CA GLU A 113 -6.59 -2.30 3.42
C GLU A 113 -6.82 -2.97 4.77
N LYS A 114 -7.49 -2.29 5.70
CA LYS A 114 -7.85 -2.86 7.00
C LYS A 114 -8.81 -4.03 6.85
N ALA A 115 -9.84 -3.90 6.02
CA ALA A 115 -10.79 -4.99 5.76
C ALA A 115 -10.10 -6.21 5.12
N ILE A 116 -9.21 -6.00 4.16
CA ILE A 116 -8.44 -7.09 3.53
C ILE A 116 -7.52 -7.77 4.55
N SER A 117 -6.84 -7.01 5.40
CA SER A 117 -5.98 -7.56 6.45
C SER A 117 -6.78 -8.41 7.43
N GLU A 118 -7.95 -7.93 7.84
CA GLU A 118 -8.84 -8.66 8.74
C GLU A 118 -9.37 -9.96 8.11
N LEU A 119 -9.70 -9.95 6.81
CA LEU A 119 -10.07 -11.17 6.09
C LEU A 119 -8.93 -12.20 6.10
N TYR A 120 -7.69 -11.76 5.92
CA TYR A 120 -6.53 -12.65 5.94
C TYR A 120 -6.26 -13.20 7.35
N PHE A 121 -6.45 -12.41 8.40
CA PHE A 121 -6.33 -12.87 9.79
C PHE A 121 -7.39 -13.91 10.13
N ARG A 122 -8.65 -13.67 9.75
CA ARG A 122 -9.74 -14.62 9.95
C ARG A 122 -9.50 -15.93 9.21
N ASP A 123 -9.01 -15.87 7.98
CA ASP A 123 -8.68 -17.05 7.19
C ASP A 123 -7.54 -17.86 7.83
N ALA A 124 -6.45 -17.21 8.25
CA ALA A 124 -5.35 -17.85 8.97
C ALA A 124 -5.81 -18.48 10.28
N ARG A 125 -6.61 -17.76 11.07
CA ARG A 125 -7.18 -18.27 12.32
C ARG A 125 -8.07 -19.49 12.08
N ARG A 126 -8.96 -19.45 11.09
CA ARG A 126 -9.80 -20.59 10.73
C ARG A 126 -8.95 -21.81 10.36
N LYS A 127 -7.91 -21.61 9.58
CA LYS A 127 -6.99 -22.66 9.15
C LYS A 127 -6.25 -23.29 10.33
N LEU A 128 -5.76 -22.48 11.29
CA LEU A 128 -5.15 -22.98 12.53
C LEU A 128 -6.11 -23.81 13.37
N LEU A 129 -7.33 -23.30 13.55
CA LEU A 129 -8.35 -23.95 14.38
C LEU A 129 -8.98 -25.19 13.71
N SER A 130 -8.85 -25.31 12.39
CA SER A 130 -9.37 -26.47 11.64
C SER A 130 -8.49 -27.73 11.77
N ILE A 131 -7.27 -27.61 12.31
CA ILE A 131 -6.35 -28.75 12.48
C ILE A 131 -6.46 -29.24 13.92
N PRO A 132 -7.13 -30.38 14.18
CA PRO A 132 -7.29 -30.90 15.52
C PRO A 132 -5.93 -31.37 16.05
N GLY A 133 -5.65 -31.05 17.32
CA GLY A 133 -4.40 -31.48 18.00
C GLY A 133 -3.14 -30.69 17.56
N LEU A 134 -3.26 -29.64 16.77
CA LEU A 134 -2.13 -28.78 16.45
C LEU A 134 -1.65 -28.03 17.70
N ILE A 135 -0.42 -28.27 18.12
CA ILE A 135 0.23 -27.56 19.23
C ILE A 135 0.79 -26.23 18.69
N ARG A 136 0.40 -25.12 19.29
CA ARG A 136 0.79 -23.77 18.86
C ARG A 136 1.70 -23.13 19.89
N ILE A 137 2.92 -22.82 19.48
CA ILE A 137 3.94 -22.23 20.35
C ILE A 137 4.24 -20.82 19.86
N GLY A 138 4.11 -19.83 20.75
CA GLY A 138 4.45 -18.43 20.49
C GLY A 138 5.79 -18.07 21.14
N ILE A 139 6.70 -17.46 20.38
CA ILE A 139 7.98 -16.99 20.90
C ILE A 139 8.01 -15.46 20.84
N ALA A 140 8.05 -14.83 22.01
CA ALA A 140 8.14 -13.38 22.16
C ALA A 140 9.44 -13.00 22.89
N GLY A 141 9.85 -11.73 22.78
CA GLY A 141 11.02 -11.23 23.50
C GLY A 141 11.75 -10.14 22.73
N SER A 142 12.81 -9.59 23.34
CA SER A 142 13.62 -8.54 22.73
C SER A 142 14.75 -9.12 21.88
N TYR A 143 15.48 -10.10 22.41
CA TYR A 143 16.62 -10.74 21.76
C TYR A 143 16.43 -12.26 21.68
N GLY A 144 17.16 -12.93 20.80
CA GLY A 144 17.23 -14.39 20.75
C GLY A 144 16.02 -15.12 20.16
N LYS A 145 14.90 -14.44 19.86
CA LYS A 145 13.68 -15.06 19.33
C LYS A 145 13.93 -16.00 18.15
N THR A 146 14.65 -15.53 17.15
CA THR A 146 14.94 -16.29 15.92
C THR A 146 15.83 -17.50 16.24
N SER A 147 16.84 -17.35 17.10
CA SER A 147 17.70 -18.47 17.52
C SER A 147 16.91 -19.52 18.29
N VAL A 148 16.12 -19.12 19.27
CA VAL A 148 15.25 -20.02 20.05
C VAL A 148 14.24 -20.72 19.14
N LYS A 149 13.64 -20.01 18.19
CA LYS A 149 12.74 -20.60 17.19
C LYS A 149 13.41 -21.73 16.41
N HIS A 150 14.63 -21.53 15.92
CA HIS A 150 15.34 -22.55 15.16
C HIS A 150 15.74 -23.73 16.03
N ILE A 151 16.30 -23.48 17.22
CA ILE A 151 16.66 -24.54 18.19
C ILE A 151 15.44 -25.37 18.55
N LEU A 152 14.35 -24.71 18.96
CA LEU A 152 13.11 -25.37 19.32
C LEU A 152 12.52 -26.16 18.14
N GLY A 153 12.53 -25.53 16.95
CA GLY A 153 12.07 -26.19 15.73
C GLY A 153 12.85 -27.44 15.40
N THR A 154 14.20 -27.43 15.53
CA THR A 154 15.03 -28.60 15.31
C THR A 154 14.71 -29.70 16.32
N ILE A 155 14.66 -29.38 17.61
CA ILE A 155 14.35 -30.36 18.67
C ILE A 155 12.96 -30.99 18.46
N LEU A 156 11.95 -30.19 18.14
CA LEU A 156 10.59 -30.69 17.95
C LEU A 156 10.46 -31.51 16.67
N SER A 157 11.24 -31.19 15.64
CA SER A 157 11.20 -31.91 14.36
C SER A 157 11.72 -33.34 14.43
N GLU A 158 12.44 -33.72 15.50
CA GLU A 158 12.87 -35.11 15.76
C GLU A 158 11.66 -36.02 16.03
N LYS A 159 10.57 -35.47 16.53
CA LYS A 159 9.40 -36.27 16.93
C LYS A 159 8.12 -35.85 16.21
N TYR A 160 7.98 -34.58 15.85
CA TYR A 160 6.74 -34.00 15.33
C TYR A 160 6.96 -33.35 13.96
N THR A 161 5.95 -33.38 13.10
CA THR A 161 5.96 -32.57 11.88
C THR A 161 5.75 -31.10 12.28
N THR A 162 6.84 -30.33 12.27
CA THR A 162 6.89 -28.98 12.83
C THR A 162 6.97 -27.93 11.73
N LEU A 163 6.08 -26.91 11.79
CA LEU A 163 6.17 -25.72 10.96
C LEU A 163 6.68 -24.55 11.82
N ILE A 164 7.80 -23.95 11.41
CA ILE A 164 8.32 -22.72 12.00
C ILE A 164 8.09 -21.53 11.06
N THR A 165 7.87 -20.34 11.60
CA THR A 165 7.81 -19.11 10.76
C THR A 165 9.15 -18.89 10.08
N PRO A 166 9.19 -18.71 8.72
CA PRO A 166 10.45 -18.58 7.98
C PRO A 166 11.13 -17.23 8.27
N ALA A 167 12.44 -17.21 8.24
CA ALA A 167 13.27 -16.03 8.44
C ALA A 167 12.79 -15.17 9.64
N SER A 168 12.63 -13.87 9.45
CA SER A 168 12.14 -12.92 10.45
C SER A 168 10.66 -12.55 10.23
N PHE A 169 9.82 -13.53 9.80
CA PHE A 169 8.36 -13.32 9.65
C PHE A 169 7.69 -13.31 11.04
N ASN A 170 7.90 -12.23 11.76
CA ASN A 170 7.46 -12.02 13.14
C ASN A 170 6.37 -10.93 13.28
N THR A 171 5.95 -10.31 12.17
CA THR A 171 4.85 -9.36 12.15
C THR A 171 3.51 -10.08 12.00
N PRO A 172 2.37 -9.48 12.43
CA PRO A 172 1.04 -10.10 12.25
C PRO A 172 0.80 -10.61 10.84
N MET A 173 1.10 -9.80 9.82
CA MET A 173 0.93 -10.20 8.42
C MET A 173 1.94 -11.26 7.97
N GLY A 174 3.17 -11.25 8.49
CA GLY A 174 4.20 -12.28 8.20
C GLY A 174 3.79 -13.65 8.72
N VAL A 175 3.29 -13.71 9.95
CA VAL A 175 2.75 -14.93 10.57
C VAL A 175 1.52 -15.42 9.81
N THR A 176 0.58 -14.53 9.50
CA THR A 176 -0.61 -14.82 8.68
C THR A 176 -0.24 -15.46 7.35
N ARG A 177 0.73 -14.88 6.66
CA ARG A 177 1.21 -15.39 5.38
C ARG A 177 1.79 -16.81 5.51
N THR A 178 2.59 -17.05 6.54
CA THR A 178 3.15 -18.38 6.80
C THR A 178 2.06 -19.42 6.99
N ILE A 179 1.05 -19.12 7.80
CA ILE A 179 -0.09 -20.00 8.07
C ILE A 179 -0.86 -20.29 6.78
N ARG A 180 -1.20 -19.26 6.02
CA ARG A 180 -1.99 -19.43 4.80
C ARG A 180 -1.26 -20.21 3.72
N GLU A 181 0.02 -19.91 3.50
CA GLU A 181 0.80 -20.48 2.40
C GLU A 181 1.40 -21.86 2.74
N LYS A 182 1.82 -22.08 4.00
CA LYS A 182 2.63 -23.24 4.36
C LYS A 182 1.96 -24.25 5.30
N LEU A 183 1.03 -23.80 6.14
CA LEU A 183 0.38 -24.71 7.07
C LEU A 183 -0.51 -25.71 6.32
N THR A 184 -0.33 -27.00 6.59
CA THR A 184 -1.17 -28.09 6.08
C THR A 184 -1.65 -28.96 7.24
N PRO A 185 -2.70 -29.77 7.08
CA PRO A 185 -3.18 -30.67 8.14
C PRO A 185 -2.17 -31.71 8.60
N SER A 186 -1.07 -31.92 7.89
CA SER A 186 0.00 -32.82 8.27
C SER A 186 0.90 -32.34 9.40
N TYR A 187 0.86 -31.02 9.68
CA TYR A 187 1.65 -30.44 10.78
C TYR A 187 1.01 -30.70 12.13
N GLN A 188 1.85 -31.09 13.09
CA GLN A 188 1.48 -31.35 14.48
C GLN A 188 1.87 -30.22 15.41
N VAL A 189 2.91 -29.45 15.03
CA VAL A 189 3.38 -28.31 15.83
C VAL A 189 3.57 -27.10 14.92
N PHE A 190 3.10 -25.95 15.39
CA PHE A 190 3.36 -24.65 14.78
C PHE A 190 4.14 -23.77 15.77
N VAL A 191 5.30 -23.27 15.35
CA VAL A 191 6.14 -22.35 16.12
C VAL A 191 6.16 -21.00 15.46
N GLY A 192 5.50 -20.02 16.09
CA GLY A 192 5.38 -18.65 15.61
C GLY A 192 6.31 -17.69 16.34
N GLU A 193 7.20 -17.00 15.61
CA GLU A 193 7.95 -15.86 16.16
C GLU A 193 7.04 -14.63 16.20
N MET A 194 6.92 -13.99 17.38
CA MET A 194 6.08 -12.83 17.62
C MET A 194 6.95 -11.60 17.84
N GLY A 195 6.91 -10.65 16.92
CA GLY A 195 7.63 -9.39 17.00
C GLY A 195 6.68 -8.25 17.35
N ALA A 196 7.13 -7.34 18.20
CA ALA A 196 6.43 -6.11 18.51
C ALA A 196 7.20 -4.91 17.95
N ARG A 197 6.53 -4.02 17.24
CA ARG A 197 6.98 -2.68 16.86
C ARG A 197 6.18 -1.62 17.59
N HIS A 198 4.91 -1.93 17.88
CA HIS A 198 3.97 -1.07 18.58
C HIS A 198 3.32 -1.82 19.74
N VAL A 199 2.79 -1.06 20.68
CA VAL A 199 1.97 -1.62 21.77
C VAL A 199 0.74 -2.29 21.15
N GLY A 200 0.53 -3.58 21.49
CA GLY A 200 -0.60 -4.37 20.98
C GLY A 200 -0.25 -5.38 19.88
N ASP A 201 0.90 -5.27 19.19
CA ASP A 201 1.28 -6.18 18.09
C ASP A 201 1.32 -7.65 18.53
N ILE A 202 1.88 -7.94 19.72
CA ILE A 202 1.91 -9.32 20.26
C ILE A 202 0.50 -9.82 20.56
N LYS A 203 -0.35 -8.95 21.13
CA LYS A 203 -1.74 -9.29 21.38
C LYS A 203 -2.46 -9.67 20.09
N GLU A 204 -2.29 -8.88 19.03
CA GLU A 204 -2.89 -9.15 17.72
C GLU A 204 -2.47 -10.51 17.17
N ILE A 205 -1.17 -10.86 17.29
CA ILE A 205 -0.68 -12.19 16.87
C ILE A 205 -1.25 -13.29 17.78
N CYS A 206 -1.30 -13.08 19.10
CA CYS A 206 -1.87 -14.04 20.02
C CYS A 206 -3.37 -14.27 19.79
N ASP A 207 -4.12 -13.21 19.50
CA ASP A 207 -5.56 -13.30 19.19
C ASP A 207 -5.81 -14.04 17.87
N MET A 208 -4.85 -14.07 16.96
CA MET A 208 -4.90 -14.83 15.72
C MET A 208 -4.46 -16.29 15.92
N VAL A 209 -3.31 -16.50 16.55
CA VAL A 209 -2.65 -17.82 16.66
C VAL A 209 -3.24 -18.66 17.78
N HIS A 210 -3.71 -18.04 18.87
CA HIS A 210 -4.11 -18.69 20.12
C HIS A 210 -3.05 -19.70 20.59
N PRO A 211 -1.84 -19.24 20.96
CA PRO A 211 -0.77 -20.15 21.36
C PRO A 211 -1.14 -20.92 22.61
N ASP A 212 -0.88 -22.23 22.58
CA ASP A 212 -1.06 -23.12 23.74
C ASP A 212 0.11 -22.98 24.72
N HIS A 213 1.30 -22.62 24.17
CA HIS A 213 2.53 -22.41 24.95
C HIS A 213 3.20 -21.11 24.52
N GLY A 214 3.77 -20.40 25.50
CA GLY A 214 4.55 -19.17 25.28
C GLY A 214 5.98 -19.32 25.75
N VAL A 215 6.93 -18.84 24.93
CA VAL A 215 8.35 -18.72 25.31
C VAL A 215 8.73 -17.24 25.27
N ILE A 216 9.31 -16.73 26.34
CA ILE A 216 9.79 -15.36 26.45
C ILE A 216 11.32 -15.38 26.51
N THR A 217 11.99 -14.60 25.65
CA THR A 217 13.44 -14.54 25.54
C THR A 217 13.98 -13.16 25.87
#